data_a541c810966503f9b3922c6a3fca44e3
#
_entry.id   a541c810966503f9b3922c6a3fca44e3
#
_cell.length_a   1.000
_cell.length_b   1.000
_cell.length_c   1.000
_cell.angle_alpha   90.00
_cell.angle_beta   90.00
_cell.angle_gamma   90.00
#
_symmetry.space_group_name_H-M   'P 1'
#
loop_
_entity.id
_entity.type
_entity.pdbx_description
1 polymer ?
#
loop_
_entity_poly.entity_id
_entity_poly.type
_entity_poly.pdbx_seq_one_letter_code
_entity_poly.pdbx_strand_id
1 'polypeptide(L)'
;GDVYKRQVPEGRVAFTAEEAVEKAKELNSDVYVVKAQIHAGGRGKAGGVKIAKSLSEVETYANELLGKQLVTHQTGPEGKEVKRLYIEEGCDIQKEYYVGFVIDRATDKVTLMASEEGGTEIEEVAAQTPEKIFKETIDPVVGLSPYQARRIAFLSLIHI
;
A
#
# COMPACT_ATOMS: atom_id res chain seq x y z
N GLY A 1 -1.63 -16.46 -2.36
CA GLY A 1 -2.61 -15.55 -2.84
C GLY A 1 -3.42 -15.99 -4.04
N ASP A 2 -3.32 -17.23 -4.54
CA ASP A 2 -3.68 -17.48 -5.93
C ASP A 2 -5.03 -18.19 -6.18
N VAL A 3 -5.80 -18.41 -5.14
CA VAL A 3 -7.12 -19.07 -5.27
C VAL A 3 -8.08 -18.24 -6.15
N TYR A 4 -7.87 -16.92 -6.28
CA TYR A 4 -8.74 -16.04 -7.05
C TYR A 4 -8.00 -15.25 -8.15
N LYS A 5 -6.85 -15.71 -8.61
CA LYS A 5 -6.02 -15.03 -9.63
C LYS A 5 -5.64 -13.58 -9.24
N ARG A 6 -5.52 -13.29 -7.96
CA ARG A 6 -4.97 -12.04 -7.49
C ARG A 6 -3.46 -12.16 -7.41
N GLN A 7 -2.79 -11.35 -8.16
CA GLN A 7 -1.34 -11.31 -8.20
C GLN A 7 -0.82 -10.22 -7.28
N VAL A 8 0.38 -10.45 -6.76
CA VAL A 8 1.17 -9.45 -6.05
C VAL A 8 2.43 -9.28 -6.88
N PRO A 9 2.87 -8.03 -7.18
CA PRO A 9 4.13 -7.81 -7.87
C PRO A 9 5.28 -8.52 -7.15
N GLU A 10 6.19 -9.12 -7.91
CA GLU A 10 7.37 -9.72 -7.31
C GLU A 10 8.25 -8.67 -6.65
N GLY A 11 8.82 -9.03 -5.50
CA GLY A 11 9.68 -8.10 -4.77
C GLY A 11 10.58 -8.81 -3.77
N ARG A 12 11.63 -8.11 -3.37
CA ARG A 12 12.68 -8.61 -2.48
C ARG A 12 13.07 -7.54 -1.47
N VAL A 13 13.47 -7.98 -0.29
CA VAL A 13 14.00 -7.09 0.76
C VAL A 13 15.49 -6.86 0.54
N ALA A 14 15.95 -5.65 0.79
CA ALA A 14 17.35 -5.27 0.78
C ALA A 14 17.69 -4.41 2.00
N PHE A 15 18.88 -4.58 2.56
CA PHE A 15 19.38 -3.85 3.71
C PHE A 15 20.53 -2.92 3.37
N THR A 16 21.13 -3.09 2.18
CA THR A 16 22.17 -2.21 1.63
C THR A 16 21.82 -1.81 0.20
N ALA A 17 22.52 -0.82 -0.34
CA ALA A 17 22.32 -0.41 -1.73
C ALA A 17 22.80 -1.46 -2.72
N GLU A 18 23.87 -2.17 -2.40
CA GLU A 18 24.41 -3.27 -3.19
C GLU A 18 23.40 -4.42 -3.27
N GLU A 19 22.82 -4.82 -2.12
CA GLU A 19 21.74 -5.81 -2.08
C GLU A 19 20.53 -5.37 -2.90
N ALA A 20 20.17 -4.08 -2.84
CA ALA A 20 19.05 -3.56 -3.62
C ALA A 20 19.25 -3.74 -5.12
N VAL A 21 20.47 -3.49 -5.62
CA VAL A 21 20.82 -3.72 -7.03
C VAL A 21 20.81 -5.20 -7.39
N GLU A 22 21.34 -6.08 -6.53
CA GLU A 22 21.30 -7.53 -6.75
C GLU A 22 19.85 -8.03 -6.82
N LYS A 23 19.01 -7.60 -5.88
CA LYS A 23 17.58 -7.97 -5.85
C LYS A 23 16.81 -7.42 -7.06
N ALA A 24 17.14 -6.23 -7.53
CA ALA A 24 16.57 -5.68 -8.75
C ALA A 24 16.93 -6.54 -9.99
N LYS A 25 18.17 -6.99 -10.09
CA LYS A 25 18.60 -7.90 -11.18
C LYS A 25 17.82 -9.22 -11.18
N GLU A 26 17.54 -9.77 -9.99
CA GLU A 26 16.75 -11.01 -9.86
C GLU A 26 15.30 -10.85 -10.38
N LEU A 27 14.72 -9.66 -10.27
CA LEU A 27 13.35 -9.37 -10.74
C LEU A 27 13.26 -9.26 -12.26
N ASN A 28 14.36 -8.94 -12.95
CA ASN A 28 14.45 -8.81 -14.41
C ASN A 28 13.31 -7.99 -15.04
N SER A 29 13.05 -6.82 -14.47
CA SER A 29 12.00 -5.87 -14.90
C SER A 29 12.62 -4.64 -15.56
N ASP A 30 11.88 -3.96 -16.42
CA ASP A 30 12.28 -2.67 -17.00
C ASP A 30 12.07 -1.49 -16.05
N VAL A 31 11.21 -1.68 -15.06
CA VAL A 31 10.87 -0.65 -14.06
C VAL A 31 10.88 -1.27 -12.68
N TYR A 32 11.52 -0.61 -11.75
CA TYR A 32 11.62 -1.03 -10.35
C TYR A 32 10.99 0.01 -9.44
N VAL A 33 10.44 -0.44 -8.32
CA VAL A 33 9.95 0.45 -7.26
C VAL A 33 10.75 0.22 -6.00
N VAL A 34 11.45 1.23 -5.55
CA VAL A 34 12.26 1.22 -4.32
C VAL A 34 11.41 1.79 -3.19
N LYS A 35 11.02 0.94 -2.25
CA LYS A 35 10.07 1.28 -1.18
C LYS A 35 10.73 1.22 0.20
N ALA A 36 10.84 2.35 0.88
CA ALA A 36 11.26 2.41 2.28
C ALA A 36 10.30 1.59 3.16
N GLN A 37 10.84 0.82 4.10
CA GLN A 37 10.07 0.02 5.05
C GLN A 37 10.18 0.59 6.46
N ILE A 38 9.11 1.22 6.91
CA ILE A 38 8.91 1.72 8.27
C ILE A 38 7.53 1.33 8.78
N HIS A 39 7.32 1.34 10.10
CA HIS A 39 6.02 1.12 10.71
C HIS A 39 5.15 2.39 10.67
N ALA A 40 4.81 2.85 9.45
CA ALA A 40 3.90 3.97 9.24
C ALA A 40 3.33 3.95 7.82
N GLY A 41 2.13 4.50 7.66
CA GLY A 41 1.53 4.85 6.37
C GLY A 41 2.08 6.17 5.81
N GLY A 42 1.56 6.59 4.65
CA GLY A 42 1.95 7.86 4.02
C GLY A 42 3.35 7.91 3.43
N ARG A 43 4.04 6.76 3.30
CA ARG A 43 5.42 6.68 2.81
C ARG A 43 5.60 7.26 1.40
N GLY A 44 4.63 7.10 0.51
CA GLY A 44 4.66 7.66 -0.84
C GLY A 44 4.73 9.19 -0.83
N LYS A 45 3.82 9.83 -0.11
CA LYS A 45 3.81 11.30 0.07
C LYS A 45 5.07 11.83 0.76
N ALA A 46 5.64 11.06 1.68
CA ALA A 46 6.89 11.41 2.36
C ALA A 46 8.16 11.16 1.52
N GLY A 47 8.03 10.75 0.25
CA GLY A 47 9.15 10.46 -0.64
C GLY A 47 9.89 9.16 -0.34
N GLY A 48 9.27 8.25 0.41
CA GLY A 48 9.79 6.92 0.73
C GLY A 48 9.51 5.85 -0.33
N VAL A 49 8.93 6.23 -1.47
CA VAL A 49 8.68 5.36 -2.63
C VAL A 49 9.24 6.04 -3.86
N LYS A 50 10.13 5.37 -4.58
CA LYS A 50 10.81 5.87 -5.78
C LYS A 50 10.67 4.88 -6.92
N ILE A 51 10.43 5.38 -8.12
CA ILE A 51 10.37 4.59 -9.35
C ILE A 51 11.71 4.71 -10.05
N ALA A 52 12.38 3.59 -10.29
CA ALA A 52 13.67 3.49 -10.97
C ALA A 52 13.51 2.77 -12.32
N LYS A 53 14.12 3.31 -13.35
CA LYS A 53 14.12 2.77 -14.72
C LYS A 53 15.45 2.12 -15.10
N SER A 54 16.38 2.05 -14.16
CA SER A 54 17.68 1.43 -14.33
C SER A 54 18.22 0.94 -12.99
N LEU A 55 19.17 0.00 -13.03
CA LEU A 55 19.86 -0.47 -11.84
C LEU A 55 20.68 0.63 -11.15
N SER A 56 21.21 1.59 -11.91
CA SER A 56 21.91 2.75 -11.36
C SER A 56 20.98 3.66 -10.58
N GLU A 57 19.75 3.84 -11.03
CA GLU A 57 18.72 4.59 -10.28
C GLU A 57 18.30 3.83 -9.02
N VAL A 58 18.20 2.50 -9.08
CA VAL A 58 17.93 1.67 -7.87
C VAL A 58 19.00 1.90 -6.82
N GLU A 59 20.28 1.88 -7.20
CA GLU A 59 21.41 2.15 -6.29
C GLU A 59 21.33 3.56 -5.69
N THR A 60 21.08 4.56 -6.55
CA THR A 60 20.97 5.96 -6.13
C THR A 60 19.83 6.14 -5.10
N TYR A 61 18.67 5.60 -5.40
CA TYR A 61 17.51 5.72 -4.50
C TYR A 61 17.66 4.88 -3.22
N ALA A 62 18.34 3.75 -3.31
CA ALA A 62 18.65 2.94 -2.13
C ALA A 62 19.57 3.71 -1.17
N ASN A 63 20.63 4.34 -1.69
CA ASN A 63 21.52 5.20 -0.91
C ASN A 63 20.81 6.44 -0.34
N GLU A 64 19.86 7.03 -1.09
CA GLU A 64 19.06 8.17 -0.62
C GLU A 64 18.14 7.81 0.55
N LEU A 65 17.55 6.60 0.51
CA LEU A 65 16.50 6.20 1.44
C LEU A 65 17.03 5.51 2.69
N LEU A 66 18.07 4.68 2.58
CA LEU A 66 18.65 3.98 3.73
C LEU A 66 19.25 4.97 4.73
N GLY A 67 18.95 4.77 6.01
CA GLY A 67 19.38 5.66 7.10
C GLY A 67 18.61 6.98 7.20
N LYS A 68 17.75 7.31 6.22
CA LYS A 68 16.95 8.53 6.25
C LYS A 68 15.87 8.46 7.33
N GLN A 69 15.66 9.58 8.02
CA GLN A 69 14.49 9.77 8.87
C GLN A 69 13.30 10.13 7.98
N LEU A 70 12.37 9.20 7.80
CA LEU A 70 11.19 9.42 7.01
C LEU A 70 10.05 9.92 7.90
N VAL A 71 9.61 11.16 7.65
CA VAL A 71 8.53 11.81 8.38
C VAL A 71 7.22 11.63 7.61
N THR A 72 6.24 11.03 8.26
CA THR A 72 4.87 10.90 7.75
C THR A 72 3.89 11.44 8.81
N HIS A 73 2.62 11.59 8.45
CA HIS A 73 1.59 12.00 9.41
C HIS A 73 1.44 11.02 10.60
N GLN A 74 1.92 9.77 10.46
CA GLN A 74 1.81 8.74 11.50
C GLN A 74 3.09 8.58 12.35
N THR A 75 4.23 9.14 11.92
CA THR A 75 5.50 8.96 12.64
C THR A 75 5.77 10.00 13.69
N GLY A 76 5.05 11.13 13.65
CA GLY A 76 5.46 12.33 14.37
C GLY A 76 6.63 13.08 13.68
N PRO A 77 7.00 14.23 14.20
CA PRO A 77 8.02 15.10 13.59
C PRO A 77 9.45 14.52 13.61
N GLU A 78 9.73 13.60 14.54
CA GLU A 78 11.02 12.90 14.62
C GLU A 78 11.21 11.88 13.50
N GLY A 79 10.14 11.44 12.86
CA GLY A 79 10.18 10.44 11.80
C GLY A 79 10.53 9.03 12.28
N LYS A 80 10.78 8.16 11.32
CA LYS A 80 11.32 6.80 11.55
C LYS A 80 12.47 6.53 10.59
N GLU A 81 13.56 6.00 11.14
CA GLU A 81 14.73 5.61 10.37
C GLU A 81 14.40 4.45 9.39
N VAL A 82 14.78 4.61 8.14
CA VAL A 82 14.65 3.58 7.12
C VAL A 82 15.82 2.61 7.23
N LYS A 83 15.58 1.43 7.78
CA LYS A 83 16.61 0.39 7.98
C LYS A 83 16.62 -0.69 6.90
N ARG A 84 15.62 -0.71 6.02
CA ARG A 84 15.47 -1.69 4.95
C ARG A 84 14.58 -1.14 3.86
N LEU A 85 14.79 -1.69 2.66
CA LEU A 85 14.02 -1.37 1.48
C LEU A 85 13.29 -2.63 1.00
N TYR A 86 12.22 -2.41 0.25
CA TYR A 86 11.57 -3.44 -0.55
C TYR A 86 11.69 -3.03 -2.01
N ILE A 87 12.36 -3.86 -2.79
CA ILE A 87 12.54 -3.67 -4.22
C ILE A 87 11.48 -4.51 -4.92
N GLU A 88 10.65 -3.90 -5.71
CA GLU A 88 9.49 -4.51 -6.35
C GLU A 88 9.52 -4.22 -7.85
N GLU A 89 9.05 -5.15 -8.66
CA GLU A 89 8.80 -4.88 -10.07
C GLU A 89 7.75 -3.79 -10.24
N GLY A 90 7.96 -2.88 -11.18
CA GLY A 90 6.97 -1.86 -11.54
C GLY A 90 5.78 -2.49 -12.27
N CYS A 91 4.59 -1.96 -12.03
CA CYS A 91 3.40 -2.32 -12.79
C CYS A 91 2.72 -1.07 -13.34
N ASP A 92 2.02 -1.24 -14.47
CA ASP A 92 1.21 -0.18 -15.06
C ASP A 92 -0.13 -0.11 -14.34
N ILE A 93 -0.20 0.74 -13.30
CA ILE A 93 -1.39 0.90 -12.47
C ILE A 93 -2.45 1.67 -13.26
N GLN A 94 -3.54 0.99 -13.63
CA GLN A 94 -4.67 1.59 -14.34
C GLN A 94 -5.64 2.28 -13.37
N LYS A 95 -5.90 1.68 -12.21
CA LYS A 95 -6.77 2.22 -11.18
C LYS A 95 -6.40 1.63 -9.81
N GLU A 96 -6.49 2.44 -8.78
CA GLU A 96 -6.29 2.03 -7.41
C GLU A 96 -7.61 2.11 -6.64
N TYR A 97 -7.82 1.15 -5.75
CA TYR A 97 -8.96 1.10 -4.87
C TYR A 97 -8.48 0.98 -3.42
N TYR A 98 -9.23 1.58 -2.52
CA TYR A 98 -9.03 1.37 -1.10
C TYR A 98 -9.91 0.23 -0.60
N VAL A 99 -9.34 -0.72 0.14
CA VAL A 99 -10.06 -1.76 0.88
C VAL A 99 -9.39 -1.93 2.24
N GLY A 100 -10.16 -1.83 3.29
CA GLY A 100 -9.65 -1.95 4.65
C GLY A 100 -10.65 -2.59 5.61
N PHE A 101 -10.13 -3.18 6.68
CA PHE A 101 -10.93 -3.70 7.80
C PHE A 101 -10.55 -2.92 9.05
N VAL A 102 -11.55 -2.46 9.79
CA VAL A 102 -11.37 -1.81 11.07
C VAL A 102 -12.24 -2.46 12.14
N ILE A 103 -11.78 -2.42 13.38
CA ILE A 103 -12.63 -2.78 14.52
C ILE A 103 -13.41 -1.53 14.90
N ASP A 104 -14.70 -1.57 14.70
CA ASP A 104 -15.61 -0.53 15.14
C ASP A 104 -15.92 -0.74 16.63
N ARG A 105 -15.34 0.11 17.46
CA ARG A 105 -15.50 0.05 18.92
C ARG A 105 -16.90 0.44 19.41
N ALA A 106 -17.70 1.11 18.60
CA ALA A 106 -19.06 1.47 18.96
C ALA A 106 -20.02 0.29 18.85
N THR A 107 -19.73 -0.64 17.93
CA THR A 107 -20.58 -1.81 17.67
C THR A 107 -19.90 -3.13 18.06
N ASP A 108 -18.64 -3.09 18.50
CA ASP A 108 -17.80 -4.27 18.80
C ASP A 108 -17.71 -5.27 17.62
N LYS A 109 -17.77 -4.74 16.39
CA LYS A 109 -17.75 -5.53 15.16
C LYS A 109 -16.63 -5.12 14.22
N VAL A 110 -16.32 -6.01 13.30
CA VAL A 110 -15.42 -5.69 12.19
C VAL A 110 -16.22 -4.98 11.11
N THR A 111 -15.70 -3.87 10.61
CA THR A 111 -16.27 -3.15 9.48
C THR A 111 -15.33 -3.20 8.29
N LEU A 112 -15.82 -3.73 7.17
CA LEU A 112 -15.17 -3.65 5.87
C LEU A 112 -15.46 -2.26 5.29
N MET A 113 -14.42 -1.58 4.85
CA MET A 113 -14.52 -0.31 4.14
C MET A 113 -13.94 -0.46 2.74
N ALA A 114 -14.56 0.18 1.76
CA ALA A 114 -14.02 0.27 0.41
C ALA A 114 -14.33 1.63 -0.21
N SER A 115 -13.43 2.09 -1.09
CA SER A 115 -13.58 3.33 -1.85
C SER A 115 -12.88 3.21 -3.19
N GLU A 116 -13.37 3.92 -4.20
CA GLU A 116 -12.63 4.10 -5.47
C GLU A 116 -11.48 5.11 -5.36
N GLU A 117 -11.38 5.82 -4.28
CA GLU A 117 -10.29 6.76 -3.98
C GLU A 117 -9.10 5.99 -3.38
N GLY A 118 -8.51 5.09 -4.18
CA GLY A 118 -7.27 4.41 -3.82
C GLY A 118 -6.05 5.32 -4.02
N GLY A 119 -4.89 4.90 -3.49
CA GLY A 119 -3.65 5.68 -3.59
C GLY A 119 -3.64 7.01 -2.80
N THR A 120 -4.71 7.31 -2.07
CA THR A 120 -4.88 8.51 -1.24
C THR A 120 -4.93 8.15 0.25
N GLU A 121 -4.91 9.17 1.11
CA GLU A 121 -5.14 8.96 2.53
C GLU A 121 -6.64 8.87 2.79
N ILE A 122 -7.09 7.71 3.22
CA ILE A 122 -8.51 7.44 3.45
C ILE A 122 -9.12 8.35 4.52
N GLU A 123 -8.30 8.86 5.44
CA GLU A 123 -8.67 9.81 6.47
C GLU A 123 -9.07 11.16 5.86
N GLU A 124 -8.38 11.60 4.80
CA GLU A 124 -8.74 12.82 4.06
C GLU A 124 -10.07 12.61 3.31
N VAL A 125 -10.23 11.46 2.67
CA VAL A 125 -11.49 11.09 2.00
C VAL A 125 -12.65 11.05 3.01
N ALA A 126 -12.42 10.46 4.19
CA ALA A 126 -13.41 10.41 5.25
C ALA A 126 -13.84 11.79 5.78
N ALA A 127 -12.91 12.75 5.78
CA ALA A 127 -13.19 14.11 6.24
C ALA A 127 -13.88 14.99 5.18
N GLN A 128 -13.50 14.84 3.90
CA GLN A 128 -13.96 15.73 2.82
C GLN A 128 -15.13 15.16 2.03
N THR A 129 -15.13 13.85 1.78
CA THR A 129 -16.11 13.15 0.93
C THR A 129 -16.48 11.79 1.53
N PRO A 130 -17.07 11.76 2.74
CA PRO A 130 -17.38 10.51 3.44
C PRO A 130 -18.34 9.59 2.68
N GLU A 131 -19.16 10.14 1.77
CA GLU A 131 -20.06 9.40 0.89
C GLU A 131 -19.34 8.50 -0.12
N LYS A 132 -18.04 8.73 -0.36
CA LYS A 132 -17.20 7.87 -1.21
C LYS A 132 -16.66 6.64 -0.48
N ILE A 133 -16.89 6.54 0.83
CA ILE A 133 -16.46 5.40 1.63
C ILE A 133 -17.68 4.53 1.94
N PHE A 134 -17.73 3.38 1.31
CA PHE A 134 -18.74 2.37 1.55
C PHE A 134 -18.33 1.48 2.71
N LYS A 135 -19.28 1.21 3.61
CA LYS A 135 -19.03 0.43 4.82
C LYS A 135 -20.00 -0.75 4.91
N GLU A 136 -19.47 -1.88 5.35
CA GLU A 136 -20.25 -3.09 5.60
C GLU A 136 -19.83 -3.70 6.93
N THR A 137 -20.77 -3.81 7.84
CA THR A 137 -20.52 -4.40 9.17
C THR A 137 -20.57 -5.91 9.07
N ILE A 138 -19.55 -6.57 9.59
CA ILE A 138 -19.38 -8.02 9.55
C ILE A 138 -19.68 -8.59 10.93
N ASP A 139 -20.58 -9.56 10.99
CA ASP A 139 -20.80 -10.33 12.21
C ASP A 139 -19.58 -11.25 12.44
N PRO A 140 -18.91 -11.19 13.61
CA PRO A 140 -17.71 -11.94 13.85
C PRO A 140 -17.94 -13.47 13.92
N VAL A 141 -19.17 -13.90 14.14
CA VAL A 141 -19.53 -15.34 14.20
C VAL A 141 -19.76 -15.89 12.78
N VAL A 142 -20.44 -15.12 11.94
CA VAL A 142 -20.81 -15.55 10.58
C VAL A 142 -19.70 -15.22 9.56
N GLY A 143 -18.94 -14.15 9.81
CA GLY A 143 -17.95 -13.63 8.89
C GLY A 143 -18.56 -12.81 7.74
N LEU A 144 -17.74 -12.45 6.78
CA LEU A 144 -18.16 -11.72 5.58
C LEU A 144 -18.95 -12.65 4.64
N SER A 145 -20.23 -12.40 4.49
CA SER A 145 -21.07 -13.18 3.59
C SER A 145 -20.88 -12.78 2.10
N PRO A 146 -21.11 -13.70 1.16
CA PRO A 146 -20.95 -13.41 -0.27
C PRO A 146 -21.82 -12.25 -0.77
N TYR A 147 -23.01 -12.04 -0.19
CA TYR A 147 -23.86 -10.92 -0.61
C TYR A 147 -23.30 -9.57 -0.16
N GLN A 148 -22.72 -9.50 1.04
CA GLN A 148 -22.05 -8.29 1.56
C GLN A 148 -20.84 -7.92 0.70
N ALA A 149 -20.03 -8.90 0.37
CA ALA A 149 -18.87 -8.70 -0.51
C ALA A 149 -19.31 -8.18 -1.90
N ARG A 150 -20.35 -8.76 -2.49
CA ARG A 150 -20.91 -8.27 -3.76
C ARG A 150 -21.48 -6.87 -3.64
N ARG A 151 -22.25 -6.58 -2.59
CA ARG A 151 -22.85 -5.28 -2.36
C ARG A 151 -21.81 -4.17 -2.32
N ILE A 152 -20.75 -4.36 -1.52
CA ILE A 152 -19.70 -3.35 -1.41
C ILE A 152 -18.91 -3.19 -2.71
N ALA A 153 -18.67 -4.29 -3.42
CA ALA A 153 -18.02 -4.26 -4.72
C ALA A 153 -18.83 -3.47 -5.76
N PHE A 154 -20.14 -3.71 -5.86
CA PHE A 154 -21.01 -2.97 -6.78
C PHE A 154 -21.16 -1.49 -6.43
N LEU A 155 -21.14 -1.14 -5.15
CA LEU A 155 -21.29 0.25 -4.73
C LEU A 155 -19.99 1.05 -4.87
N SER A 156 -18.83 0.42 -4.69
CA SER A 156 -17.56 1.12 -4.54
C SER A 156 -16.53 0.85 -5.63
N LEU A 157 -16.57 -0.32 -6.27
CA LEU A 157 -15.45 -0.77 -7.10
C LEU A 157 -15.84 -1.02 -8.56
N ILE A 158 -17.12 -1.15 -8.85
CA ILE A 158 -17.60 -1.51 -10.20
C ILE A 158 -18.73 -0.56 -10.58
N HIS A 159 -18.39 0.49 -11.29
CA HIS A 159 -19.37 1.25 -12.07
C HIS A 159 -19.57 0.51 -13.39
N ILE A 160 -20.65 -0.20 -13.47
CA ILE A 160 -21.08 -0.80 -14.74
C ILE A 160 -21.88 0.22 -15.52
#